data_ebf5c4cee580c15e986e9fe9cf761b37
#
_entry.id   ebf5c4cee580c15e986e9fe9cf761b37
#
_cell.length_a   1.000
_cell.length_b   1.000
_cell.length_c   1.000
_cell.angle_alpha   90.00
_cell.angle_beta   90.00
_cell.angle_gamma   90.00
#
_symmetry.space_group_name_H-M   'P 1'
#
loop_
_entity.id
_entity.type
_entity.pdbx_description
1 polymer ?
#
loop_
_entity_poly.entity_id
_entity_poly.type
_entity_poly.pdbx_seq_one_letter_code
_entity_poly.pdbx_strand_id
1 'polypeptide(L)'
;MQFQNLSIIVPVYNEEATLLNVLKKLSFLKDKCNLEIIIINDGSIDNSKQIIESNSKLYTKAIHLKKNSGKGKAVIEGIKNCTLDYILIQDADLEYDPNDILIFLEENEKYSYDLIMG
;
A
#
# COMPACT_ATOMS: atom_id res chain seq x y z
N MET A 1 -14.34 -5.69 -16.00
CA MET A 1 -13.86 -6.85 -15.25
C MET A 1 -13.54 -6.45 -13.81
N GLN A 2 -13.93 -7.28 -12.86
CA GLN A 2 -13.66 -7.03 -11.47
C GLN A 2 -12.50 -7.91 -11.01
N PHE A 3 -11.47 -7.29 -10.48
CA PHE A 3 -10.31 -8.02 -9.97
C PHE A 3 -10.62 -8.63 -8.61
N GLN A 4 -9.76 -9.57 -8.20
CA GLN A 4 -9.86 -10.21 -6.91
C GLN A 4 -9.64 -9.22 -5.77
N ASN A 5 -9.87 -9.68 -4.55
CA ASN A 5 -9.67 -8.89 -3.35
C ASN A 5 -8.18 -8.60 -3.16
N LEU A 6 -7.81 -7.34 -3.07
CA LEU A 6 -6.41 -6.90 -3.08
C LEU A 6 -6.08 -6.10 -1.82
N SER A 7 -5.05 -6.55 -1.09
CA SER A 7 -4.46 -5.78 0.00
C SER A 7 -3.18 -5.14 -0.50
N ILE A 8 -3.07 -3.83 -0.37
CA ILE A 8 -1.86 -3.10 -0.73
C ILE A 8 -1.15 -2.66 0.55
N ILE A 9 0.10 -3.08 0.71
CA ILE A 9 0.94 -2.66 1.81
C ILE A 9 1.79 -1.49 1.33
N VAL A 10 1.74 -0.38 2.06
CA VAL A 10 2.52 0.82 1.73
C VAL A 10 3.51 1.08 2.87
N PRO A 11 4.75 0.57 2.76
CA PRO A 11 5.78 0.90 3.73
C PRO A 11 6.20 2.36 3.55
N VAL A 12 6.29 3.10 4.64
CA VAL A 12 6.60 4.53 4.64
C VAL A 12 7.74 4.81 5.61
N TYR A 13 8.80 5.45 5.09
CA TYR A 13 9.84 6.01 5.94
C TYR A 13 10.32 7.33 5.34
N ASN A 14 9.92 8.45 5.98
CA ASN A 14 10.31 9.79 5.55
C ASN A 14 9.97 10.06 4.07
N GLU A 15 8.70 9.86 3.71
CA GLU A 15 8.20 10.05 2.34
C GLU A 15 7.20 11.21 2.26
N GLU A 16 7.40 12.27 3.04
CA GLU A 16 6.44 13.38 3.09
C GLU A 16 6.21 14.06 1.73
N ALA A 17 7.22 14.04 0.84
CA ALA A 17 7.11 14.70 -0.46
C ALA A 17 6.16 13.98 -1.42
N THR A 18 6.03 12.66 -1.33
CA THR A 18 5.32 11.85 -2.32
C THR A 18 4.13 11.08 -1.77
N LEU A 19 4.08 10.86 -0.46
CA LEU A 19 3.11 9.97 0.18
C LEU A 19 1.66 10.30 -0.18
N LEU A 20 1.27 11.56 -0.09
CA LEU A 20 -0.12 11.94 -0.35
C LEU A 20 -0.54 11.63 -1.78
N ASN A 21 0.34 11.89 -2.74
CA ASN A 21 0.06 11.60 -4.15
C ASN A 21 -0.07 10.09 -4.39
N VAL A 22 0.78 9.29 -3.74
CA VAL A 22 0.69 7.83 -3.84
C VAL A 22 -0.65 7.35 -3.30
N LEU A 23 -1.06 7.83 -2.13
CA LEU A 23 -2.33 7.43 -1.54
C LEU A 23 -3.52 7.82 -2.41
N LYS A 24 -3.50 9.02 -2.98
CA LYS A 24 -4.56 9.47 -3.87
C LYS A 24 -4.65 8.58 -5.12
N LYS A 25 -3.52 8.24 -5.69
CA LYS A 25 -3.49 7.37 -6.87
C LYS A 25 -4.00 5.96 -6.53
N LEU A 26 -3.58 5.42 -5.40
CA LEU A 26 -4.04 4.09 -4.98
C LEU A 26 -5.55 4.08 -4.71
N SER A 27 -6.10 5.17 -4.19
CA SER A 27 -7.52 5.22 -3.89
C SER A 27 -8.40 5.12 -5.15
N PHE A 28 -7.87 5.46 -6.33
CA PHE A 28 -8.60 5.27 -7.59
C PHE A 28 -8.87 3.79 -7.88
N LEU A 29 -8.06 2.89 -7.35
CA LEU A 29 -8.24 1.45 -7.56
C LEU A 29 -9.47 0.90 -6.85
N LYS A 30 -10.03 1.64 -5.89
CA LYS A 30 -11.21 1.21 -5.14
C LYS A 30 -12.42 0.95 -6.03
N ASP A 31 -12.51 1.65 -7.16
CA ASP A 31 -13.60 1.46 -8.11
C ASP A 31 -13.37 0.25 -9.03
N LYS A 32 -12.18 -0.33 -9.00
CA LYS A 32 -11.78 -1.39 -9.91
C LYS A 32 -11.69 -2.76 -9.23
N CYS A 33 -11.48 -2.79 -7.93
CA CYS A 33 -11.34 -4.02 -7.18
C CYS A 33 -11.73 -3.80 -5.72
N ASN A 34 -11.95 -4.89 -5.00
CA ASN A 34 -12.13 -4.81 -3.57
C ASN A 34 -10.74 -4.58 -2.96
N LEU A 35 -10.56 -3.41 -2.36
CA LEU A 35 -9.24 -2.90 -2.02
C LEU A 35 -9.12 -2.60 -0.54
N GLU A 36 -7.99 -3.02 0.01
CA GLU A 36 -7.59 -2.67 1.37
C GLU A 36 -6.19 -2.06 1.29
N ILE A 37 -6.01 -0.87 1.85
CA ILE A 37 -4.71 -0.18 1.86
C ILE A 37 -4.20 -0.16 3.30
N ILE A 38 -3.07 -0.79 3.54
CA ILE A 38 -2.43 -0.88 4.86
C ILE A 38 -1.13 -0.08 4.82
N ILE A 39 -1.07 1.00 5.58
CA ILE A 39 0.13 1.83 5.68
C ILE A 39 0.94 1.37 6.89
N ILE A 40 2.23 1.14 6.70
CA ILE A 40 3.15 0.88 7.80
C ILE A 40 4.16 2.02 7.85
N ASN A 41 3.97 2.90 8.80
CA ASN A 41 4.90 4.00 9.03
C ASN A 41 6.06 3.49 9.88
N ASP A 42 7.21 3.32 9.26
CA ASP A 42 8.39 2.71 9.87
C ASP A 42 9.23 3.71 10.66
N GLY A 43 8.58 4.39 11.61
CA GLY A 43 9.28 5.32 12.48
C GLY A 43 9.72 6.61 11.81
N SER A 44 8.93 7.14 10.87
CA SER A 44 9.25 8.40 10.19
C SER A 44 9.45 9.55 11.18
N ILE A 45 10.44 10.38 10.90
CA ILE A 45 10.74 11.56 11.72
C ILE A 45 10.36 12.88 11.03
N ASP A 46 9.90 12.79 9.78
CA ASP A 46 9.39 13.94 9.02
C ASP A 46 7.87 14.08 9.20
N ASN A 47 7.18 14.77 8.29
CA ASN A 47 5.74 14.98 8.37
C ASN A 47 4.90 13.81 7.82
N SER A 48 5.51 12.68 7.50
CA SER A 48 4.77 11.53 6.98
C SER A 48 3.65 11.09 7.92
N LYS A 49 3.91 11.03 9.22
CA LYS A 49 2.88 10.64 10.20
C LYS A 49 1.69 11.59 10.18
N GLN A 50 1.94 12.90 10.12
CA GLN A 50 0.88 13.90 10.07
C GLN A 50 0.05 13.76 8.80
N ILE A 51 0.70 13.51 7.67
CA ILE A 51 0.01 13.30 6.39
C ILE A 51 -0.91 12.09 6.49
N ILE A 52 -0.43 11.00 7.06
CA ILE A 52 -1.24 9.80 7.25
C ILE A 52 -2.45 10.10 8.11
N GLU A 53 -2.23 10.71 9.27
CA GLU A 53 -3.31 10.99 10.22
C GLU A 53 -4.35 11.96 9.67
N SER A 54 -3.93 12.90 8.82
CA SER A 54 -4.84 13.90 8.24
C SER A 54 -5.63 13.40 7.03
N ASN A 55 -5.33 12.20 6.53
CA ASN A 55 -5.93 11.68 5.29
C ASN A 55 -6.49 10.27 5.48
N SER A 56 -7.15 10.03 6.59
CA SER A 56 -7.65 8.70 6.95
C SER A 56 -8.63 8.10 5.94
N LYS A 57 -9.24 8.91 5.10
CA LYS A 57 -10.18 8.43 4.08
C LYS A 57 -9.49 7.77 2.90
N LEU A 58 -8.17 7.94 2.77
CA LEU A 58 -7.41 7.42 1.63
C LEU A 58 -6.85 6.02 1.85
N TYR A 59 -7.02 5.47 3.04
CA TYR A 59 -6.50 4.14 3.36
C TYR A 59 -7.41 3.41 4.34
N THR A 60 -7.17 2.11 4.51
CA THR A 60 -7.98 1.28 5.38
C THR A 60 -7.44 1.27 6.81
N LYS A 61 -6.13 1.12 6.95
CA LYS A 61 -5.49 1.00 8.26
C LYS A 61 -4.08 1.56 8.20
N ALA A 62 -3.64 2.20 9.28
CA ALA A 62 -2.27 2.68 9.41
C ALA A 62 -1.68 2.18 10.72
N ILE A 63 -0.43 1.71 10.66
CA ILE A 63 0.32 1.24 11.81
C ILE A 63 1.59 2.09 11.91
N HIS A 64 1.80 2.68 13.08
CA HIS A 64 2.98 3.52 13.32
C HIS A 64 3.96 2.78 14.23
N LEU A 65 5.09 2.36 13.66
CA LEU A 65 6.15 1.72 14.45
C LEU A 65 6.90 2.79 15.25
N LYS A 66 7.36 2.43 16.43
CA LYS A 66 7.99 3.39 17.33
C LYS A 66 9.34 3.87 16.82
N LYS A 67 10.04 3.04 16.05
CA LYS A 67 11.35 3.36 15.49
C LYS A 67 11.52 2.70 14.15
N ASN A 68 12.46 3.23 13.35
CA ASN A 68 12.80 2.63 12.08
C ASN A 68 13.33 1.21 12.30
N SER A 69 12.67 0.23 11.72
CA SER A 69 13.03 -1.18 11.86
C SER A 69 13.41 -1.82 10.52
N GLY A 70 13.30 -1.06 9.43
CA GLY A 70 13.64 -1.51 8.10
C GLY A 70 12.41 -1.94 7.30
N LYS A 71 12.53 -1.84 5.96
CA LYS A 71 11.43 -2.15 5.05
C LYS A 71 10.95 -3.60 5.20
N GLY A 72 11.87 -4.55 5.39
CA GLY A 72 11.49 -5.95 5.56
C GLY A 72 10.55 -6.16 6.73
N LYS A 73 10.85 -5.54 7.87
CA LYS A 73 9.99 -5.63 9.05
C LYS A 73 8.65 -4.94 8.83
N ALA A 74 8.67 -3.78 8.16
CA ALA A 74 7.45 -3.06 7.84
C ALA A 74 6.53 -3.91 6.96
N VAL A 75 7.09 -4.58 5.95
CA VAL A 75 6.33 -5.46 5.07
C VAL A 75 5.73 -6.63 5.87
N ILE A 76 6.49 -7.24 6.77
CA ILE A 76 5.99 -8.34 7.60
C ILE A 76 4.82 -7.88 8.47
N GLU A 77 4.92 -6.69 9.07
CA GLU A 77 3.81 -6.14 9.85
C GLU A 77 2.58 -5.88 8.97
N GLY A 78 2.81 -5.40 7.74
CA GLY A 78 1.73 -5.22 6.77
C GLY A 78 1.04 -6.54 6.45
N ILE A 79 1.80 -7.59 6.16
CA ILE A 79 1.25 -8.90 5.84
C ILE A 79 0.38 -9.42 6.98
N LYS A 80 0.80 -9.24 8.22
CA LYS A 80 0.03 -9.67 9.38
C LYS A 80 -1.33 -8.98 9.48
N ASN A 81 -1.47 -7.82 8.88
CA ASN A 81 -2.70 -7.02 8.94
C ASN A 81 -3.54 -7.11 7.67
N CYS A 82 -3.11 -7.85 6.68
CA CYS A 82 -3.86 -8.05 5.45
C CYS A 82 -4.96 -9.09 5.66
N THR A 83 -6.13 -8.83 5.06
CA THR A 83 -7.29 -9.72 5.18
C THR A 83 -7.80 -10.22 3.84
N LEU A 84 -7.24 -9.75 2.73
CA LEU A 84 -7.72 -10.10 1.39
C LEU A 84 -6.80 -11.10 0.69
N ASP A 85 -7.25 -11.60 -0.47
CA ASP A 85 -6.64 -12.77 -1.13
C ASP A 85 -5.28 -12.50 -1.77
N TYR A 86 -5.09 -11.28 -2.27
CA TYR A 86 -3.85 -10.90 -2.97
C TYR A 86 -3.17 -9.77 -2.20
N ILE A 87 -1.85 -9.82 -2.12
CA ILE A 87 -1.07 -8.81 -1.43
C ILE A 87 -0.10 -8.17 -2.41
N LEU A 88 -0.16 -6.85 -2.54
CA LEU A 88 0.77 -6.06 -3.33
C LEU A 88 1.53 -5.12 -2.41
N ILE A 89 2.83 -4.99 -2.63
CA ILE A 89 3.66 -4.05 -1.88
C ILE A 89 3.96 -2.87 -2.79
N GLN A 90 3.55 -1.66 -2.37
CA GLN A 90 3.72 -0.44 -3.13
C GLN A 90 4.55 0.56 -2.34
N ASP A 91 5.70 0.93 -2.86
CA ASP A 91 6.55 1.95 -2.23
C ASP A 91 5.89 3.33 -2.32
N ALA A 92 6.16 4.18 -1.34
CA ALA A 92 5.54 5.50 -1.24
C ALA A 92 6.29 6.59 -2.01
N ASP A 93 7.11 6.24 -2.99
CA ASP A 93 8.00 7.15 -3.69
C ASP A 93 7.57 7.49 -5.12
N LEU A 94 6.38 7.13 -5.54
CA LEU A 94 5.84 7.38 -6.89
C LEU A 94 6.58 6.65 -8.02
N GLU A 95 7.39 5.66 -7.71
CA GLU A 95 8.11 4.89 -8.73
C GLU A 95 7.17 4.14 -9.68
N TYR A 96 5.99 3.77 -9.20
CA TYR A 96 5.04 2.96 -9.95
C TYR A 96 3.73 3.69 -10.15
N ASP A 97 3.15 3.54 -11.34
CA ASP A 97 1.81 4.03 -11.63
C ASP A 97 0.81 2.95 -11.21
N PRO A 98 -0.23 3.28 -10.43
CA PRO A 98 -1.27 2.30 -10.08
C PRO A 98 -1.94 1.65 -11.28
N ASN A 99 -1.96 2.30 -12.46
CA ASN A 99 -2.47 1.68 -13.68
C ASN A 99 -1.64 0.46 -14.10
N ASP A 100 -0.34 0.47 -13.80
CA ASP A 100 0.52 -0.68 -14.08
C ASP A 100 0.16 -1.86 -13.20
N ILE A 101 -0.33 -1.60 -11.99
CA ILE A 101 -0.84 -2.64 -11.10
C ILE A 101 -2.05 -3.33 -11.72
N LEU A 102 -2.97 -2.55 -12.28
CA LEU A 102 -4.15 -3.12 -12.93
C LEU A 102 -3.78 -4.00 -14.12
N ILE A 103 -2.84 -3.54 -14.94
CA ILE A 103 -2.35 -4.32 -16.08
C ILE A 103 -1.72 -5.62 -15.61
N PHE A 104 -0.87 -5.54 -14.57
CA PHE A 104 -0.23 -6.73 -14.00
C PHE A 104 -1.25 -7.74 -13.49
N LEU A 105 -2.26 -7.30 -12.75
CA LEU A 105 -3.29 -8.16 -12.21
C LEU A 105 -4.10 -8.82 -13.33
N GLU A 106 -4.43 -8.05 -14.38
CA GLU A 106 -5.17 -8.56 -15.52
C GLU A 106 -4.41 -9.70 -16.22
N GLU A 107 -3.10 -9.53 -16.41
CA GLU A 107 -2.27 -10.56 -17.05
C GLU A 107 -2.06 -11.78 -16.18
N ASN A 108 -2.06 -11.62 -14.86
CA ASN A 108 -1.76 -12.68 -13.91
C ASN A 108 -2.99 -13.28 -13.24
N GLU A 109 -4.17 -12.88 -13.66
CA GLU A 109 -5.44 -13.35 -13.11
C GLU A 109 -5.59 -14.87 -13.12
N LYS A 110 -5.01 -15.52 -14.12
CA LYS A 110 -5.09 -16.97 -14.27
C LYS A 110 -4.04 -17.76 -13.49
N TYR A 111 -3.13 -17.08 -12.80
CA TYR A 111 -2.00 -17.75 -12.14
C TYR A 111 -2.11 -17.86 -10.63
N SER A 112 -3.07 -17.20 -10.00
CA SER A 112 -3.34 -17.29 -8.55
C SER A 112 -2.13 -16.96 -7.69
N TYR A 113 -1.56 -15.79 -7.88
CA TYR A 113 -0.48 -15.33 -7.00
C TYR A 113 -1.03 -14.77 -5.68
N ASP A 114 -0.49 -15.24 -4.56
CA ASP A 114 -0.87 -14.75 -3.24
C ASP A 114 -0.13 -13.46 -2.85
N LEU A 115 1.09 -13.30 -3.33
CA LEU A 115 1.94 -12.16 -3.02
C LEU A 115 2.53 -11.58 -4.29
N ILE A 116 2.31 -10.28 -4.50
CA ILE A 116 2.81 -9.55 -5.67
C ILE A 116 3.69 -8.40 -5.19
N MET A 117 4.92 -8.31 -5.73
CA MET A 117 5.86 -7.24 -5.38
C MET A 117 5.90 -6.20 -6.47
N GLY A 118 5.56 -4.93 -6.10
CA GLY A 118 5.60 -3.83 -7.05
C GLY A 118 6.81 -2.94 -6.93
#